data_cadefa11dafe19e079a799e2082dbb10
#
_entry.id   cadefa11dafe19e079a799e2082dbb10
#
_cell.length_a   1.000
_cell.length_b   1.000
_cell.length_c   1.000
_cell.angle_alpha   90.00
_cell.angle_beta   90.00
_cell.angle_gamma   90.00
#
_symmetry.space_group_name_H-M   'P 1'
#
loop_
_entity.id
_entity.type
_entity.pdbx_description
1 polymer ?
#
loop_
_entity_poly.entity_id
_entity_poly.type
_entity_poly.pdbx_seq_one_letter_code
_entity_poly.pdbx_strand_id
1 'polypeptide(L)'
;MNGTIYMPVGEVCSSISDTYREKKNMVTLINTSDVLEGRVLNHERVPNSNLKGQFKKTFQRDDILYSEIRPQNRRFAYVDFSPIDYIASTKLMVIRAKKDVVSPKYLYYFLKNSSTVAELQLLAETRS
;
A
#
# COMPACT_ATOMS: atom_id res chain seq x y z
N MET A 1 25.26 7.37 12.00
CA MET A 1 24.71 7.12 12.62
C MET A 1 24.80 6.07 13.01
N ASN A 2 25.22 5.77 13.54
CA ASN A 2 25.18 4.91 13.72
C ASN A 2 24.36 4.45 14.56
N GLY A 3 23.87 4.37 15.25
CA GLY A 3 22.77 3.74 15.86
C GLY A 3 21.84 3.04 14.90
N THR A 4 22.30 2.86 13.70
CA THR A 4 21.47 2.24 12.67
C THR A 4 21.29 0.77 12.97
N ILE A 5 20.03 0.34 13.04
CA ILE A 5 19.69 -1.06 13.21
C ILE A 5 19.25 -1.57 11.86
N TYR A 6 19.92 -2.62 11.39
CA TYR A 6 19.57 -3.24 10.12
C TYR A 6 18.62 -4.40 10.35
N MET A 7 17.39 -4.24 9.89
CA MET A 7 16.40 -5.32 9.95
C MET A 7 15.90 -5.60 8.56
N PRO A 8 15.74 -6.88 8.19
CA PRO A 8 15.13 -7.19 6.90
C PRO A 8 13.74 -6.57 6.82
N VAL A 9 13.37 -6.10 5.63
CA VAL A 9 12.07 -5.46 5.43
C VAL A 9 10.95 -6.38 5.90
N GLY A 10 11.06 -7.68 5.66
CA GLY A 10 10.03 -8.63 6.08
C GLY A 10 9.86 -8.77 7.58
N GLU A 11 10.82 -8.27 8.38
CA GLU A 11 10.69 -8.31 9.84
C GLU A 11 10.01 -7.07 10.40
N VAL A 12 9.90 -6.00 9.61
CA VAL A 12 9.27 -4.76 10.08
C VAL A 12 7.92 -4.51 9.44
N CYS A 13 7.61 -5.19 8.36
CA CYS A 13 6.32 -5.01 7.68
C CYS A 13 5.91 -6.28 6.94
N SER A 14 4.64 -6.32 6.54
CA SER A 14 4.08 -7.43 5.78
C SER A 14 3.37 -6.89 4.55
N SER A 15 3.40 -7.66 3.49
CA SER A 15 2.56 -7.41 2.32
C SER A 15 1.22 -8.09 2.54
N ILE A 16 0.14 -7.32 2.43
CA ILE A 16 -1.20 -7.78 2.73
C ILE A 16 -1.95 -8.03 1.43
N SER A 17 -2.63 -9.17 1.35
CA SER A 17 -3.43 -9.54 0.17
C SER A 17 -4.86 -9.90 0.55
N ASP A 18 -5.44 -9.13 1.45
CA ASP A 18 -6.83 -9.34 1.84
C ASP A 18 -7.77 -8.90 0.73
N THR A 19 -8.78 -9.71 0.48
CA THR A 19 -9.74 -9.47 -0.60
C THR A 19 -10.98 -8.77 -0.05
N TYR A 20 -11.46 -7.76 -0.76
CA TYR A 20 -12.71 -7.10 -0.42
C TYR A 20 -13.87 -8.06 -0.64
N ARG A 21 -14.66 -8.32 0.40
CA ARG A 21 -15.76 -9.28 0.35
C ARG A 21 -17.11 -8.67 0.67
N GLU A 22 -17.15 -7.41 1.05
CA GLU A 22 -18.41 -6.75 1.33
C GLU A 22 -19.11 -6.36 0.04
N LYS A 23 -20.45 -6.32 0.09
CA LYS A 23 -21.24 -6.05 -1.11
C LYS A 23 -21.96 -4.72 -0.95
N LYS A 24 -21.18 -3.66 -0.80
CA LYS A 24 -21.75 -2.32 -0.67
C LYS A 24 -22.10 -1.79 -2.06
N ASN A 25 -23.12 -0.90 -2.09
CA ASN A 25 -23.57 -0.33 -3.35
C ASN A 25 -22.57 0.67 -3.93
N MET A 26 -21.84 1.34 -3.07
CA MET A 26 -20.88 2.37 -3.49
C MET A 26 -19.53 2.07 -2.90
N VAL A 27 -18.49 2.21 -3.73
CA VAL A 27 -17.10 1.95 -3.33
C VAL A 27 -16.20 3.02 -3.93
N THR A 28 -14.97 3.11 -3.44
CA THR A 28 -13.94 3.95 -4.04
C THR A 28 -12.84 3.04 -4.57
N LEU A 29 -12.51 3.18 -5.84
CA LEU A 29 -11.53 2.32 -6.50
C LEU A 29 -10.20 3.05 -6.61
N ILE A 30 -9.14 2.42 -6.12
CA ILE A 30 -7.80 3.02 -6.10
C ILE A 30 -6.90 2.23 -7.05
N ASN A 31 -6.53 2.87 -8.15
CA ASN A 31 -5.60 2.32 -9.11
C ASN A 31 -4.22 2.94 -8.90
N THR A 32 -3.23 2.48 -9.64
CA THR A 32 -1.87 3.02 -9.54
C THR A 32 -1.82 4.51 -9.87
N SER A 33 -2.69 4.98 -10.76
CA SER A 33 -2.77 6.41 -11.10
C SER A 33 -3.38 7.25 -9.98
N ASP A 34 -3.99 6.61 -8.99
CA ASP A 34 -4.66 7.32 -7.91
C ASP A 34 -3.78 7.50 -6.68
N VAL A 35 -2.52 7.12 -6.76
CA VAL A 35 -1.55 7.33 -5.67
C VAL A 35 -0.33 8.05 -6.23
N LEU A 36 0.18 9.01 -5.48
CA LEU A 36 1.35 9.78 -5.93
C LEU A 36 2.00 10.47 -4.74
N GLU A 37 3.29 10.24 -4.61
CA GLU A 37 4.15 10.95 -3.66
C GLU A 37 3.56 11.05 -2.26
N GLY A 38 3.02 9.96 -1.78
CA GLY A 38 2.52 9.84 -0.42
C GLY A 38 1.03 10.04 -0.25
N ARG A 39 0.30 10.33 -1.32
CA ARG A 39 -1.12 10.69 -1.20
C ARG A 39 -2.00 9.81 -2.06
N VAL A 40 -3.17 9.48 -1.52
CA VAL A 40 -4.27 8.91 -2.29
C VAL A 40 -5.04 10.08 -2.91
N LEU A 41 -5.14 10.08 -4.23
CA LEU A 41 -5.72 11.21 -4.95
C LEU A 41 -7.21 11.03 -5.22
N ASN A 42 -7.72 9.80 -5.21
CA ASN A 42 -9.11 9.53 -5.55
C ASN A 42 -9.91 9.15 -4.31
N HIS A 43 -10.97 9.89 -4.05
CA HIS A 43 -11.89 9.59 -2.96
C HIS A 43 -13.34 9.55 -3.47
N GLU A 44 -13.51 9.41 -4.77
CA GLU A 44 -14.84 9.43 -5.38
C GLU A 44 -15.57 8.11 -5.15
N ARG A 45 -16.83 8.18 -4.72
CA ARG A 45 -17.67 7.00 -4.61
C ARG A 45 -18.30 6.68 -5.96
N VAL A 46 -18.19 5.43 -6.36
CA VAL A 46 -18.74 4.97 -7.63
C VAL A 46 -19.59 3.73 -7.37
N PRO A 47 -20.56 3.43 -8.25
CA PRO A 47 -21.36 2.22 -8.10
C PRO A 47 -20.51 0.96 -8.17
N ASN A 48 -20.84 -0.01 -7.32
CA ASN A 48 -20.14 -1.29 -7.27
C ASN A 48 -20.86 -2.33 -8.15
N SER A 49 -21.36 -1.91 -9.30
CA SER A 49 -22.17 -2.79 -10.13
C SER A 49 -21.36 -3.67 -11.05
N ASN A 50 -20.16 -3.24 -11.46
CA ASN A 50 -19.32 -4.01 -12.36
C ASN A 50 -17.86 -3.92 -11.93
N LEU A 51 -17.58 -4.45 -10.76
CA LEU A 51 -16.23 -4.42 -10.24
C LEU A 51 -15.33 -5.29 -11.10
N LYS A 52 -14.31 -4.67 -11.70
CA LYS A 52 -13.37 -5.40 -12.53
C LYS A 52 -12.43 -6.23 -11.67
N GLY A 53 -11.96 -7.35 -12.21
CA GLY A 53 -11.14 -8.27 -11.46
C GLY A 53 -9.85 -7.69 -10.90
N GLN A 54 -9.39 -6.58 -11.46
CA GLN A 54 -8.18 -5.94 -10.96
C GLN A 54 -8.38 -5.21 -9.63
N PHE A 55 -9.62 -4.94 -9.21
CA PHE A 55 -9.90 -4.27 -7.94
C PHE A 55 -10.34 -5.32 -6.93
N LYS A 56 -9.44 -5.68 -6.04
CA LYS A 56 -9.70 -6.75 -5.08
C LYS A 56 -9.19 -6.48 -3.67
N LYS A 57 -8.17 -5.66 -3.50
CA LYS A 57 -7.46 -5.58 -2.22
C LYS A 57 -8.08 -4.56 -1.28
N THR A 58 -8.23 -4.96 -0.01
CA THR A 58 -8.59 -4.01 1.04
C THR A 58 -7.33 -3.50 1.70
N PHE A 59 -7.45 -2.36 2.37
CA PHE A 59 -6.35 -1.80 3.13
C PHE A 59 -6.93 -1.03 4.31
N GLN A 60 -6.08 -0.63 5.23
CA GLN A 60 -6.48 0.01 6.48
C GLN A 60 -5.73 1.31 6.67
N ARG A 61 -6.19 2.11 7.63
CA ARG A 61 -5.44 3.29 8.06
C ARG A 61 -4.03 2.86 8.46
N ASP A 62 -3.05 3.69 8.12
CA ASP A 62 -1.63 3.48 8.38
C ASP A 62 -0.98 2.44 7.46
N ASP A 63 -1.70 1.89 6.50
CA ASP A 63 -1.09 1.07 5.48
C ASP A 63 -0.40 1.95 4.44
N ILE A 64 0.52 1.35 3.70
CA ILE A 64 1.22 2.02 2.60
C ILE A 64 0.84 1.30 1.32
N LEU A 65 0.35 2.07 0.34
CA LEU A 65 0.06 1.55 -0.99
C LEU A 65 1.25 1.87 -1.88
N TYR A 66 1.77 0.86 -2.56
CA TYR A 66 2.99 1.03 -3.35
C TYR A 66 2.83 0.33 -4.69
N SER A 67 3.12 1.06 -5.78
CA SER A 67 3.10 0.47 -7.11
C SER A 67 4.42 -0.26 -7.36
N GLU A 68 4.30 -1.53 -7.74
CA GLU A 68 5.48 -2.33 -8.07
C GLU A 68 6.00 -2.01 -9.46
N ILE A 69 5.24 -1.25 -10.26
CA ILE A 69 5.57 -0.93 -11.62
C ILE A 69 6.19 0.46 -11.67
N ARG A 70 7.38 0.56 -12.25
CA ARG A 70 8.08 1.83 -12.43
C ARG A 70 8.18 2.62 -11.12
N PRO A 71 8.98 2.14 -10.17
CA PRO A 71 9.12 2.82 -8.86
C PRO A 71 9.54 4.28 -9.00
N GLN A 72 10.26 4.63 -10.06
CA GLN A 72 10.69 6.00 -10.29
C GLN A 72 9.54 6.97 -10.49
N ASN A 73 8.33 6.47 -10.79
CA ASN A 73 7.16 7.32 -10.95
C ASN A 73 6.55 7.73 -9.61
N ARG A 74 7.10 7.23 -8.49
CA ARG A 74 6.71 7.60 -7.13
C ARG A 74 5.23 7.37 -6.86
N ARG A 75 4.70 6.27 -7.38
CA ARG A 75 3.31 5.87 -7.16
C ARG A 75 3.22 5.12 -5.84
N PHE A 76 3.12 5.85 -4.75
CA PHE A 76 2.93 5.30 -3.42
C PHE A 76 2.09 6.28 -2.60
N ALA A 77 1.48 5.76 -1.54
CA ALA A 77 0.66 6.59 -0.65
C ALA A 77 0.67 6.03 0.75
N TYR A 78 0.62 6.91 1.72
CA TYR A 78 0.38 6.55 3.11
C TYR A 78 -1.10 6.81 3.40
N VAL A 79 -1.79 5.79 3.92
CA VAL A 79 -3.22 5.89 4.20
C VAL A 79 -3.41 6.57 5.54
N ASP A 80 -3.71 7.86 5.51
CA ASP A 80 -3.87 8.67 6.72
C ASP A 80 -5.34 8.94 7.04
N PHE A 81 -6.24 8.10 6.55
CA PHE A 81 -7.68 8.22 6.75
C PHE A 81 -8.26 6.82 6.95
N SER A 82 -9.55 6.74 7.28
CA SER A 82 -10.25 5.46 7.45
C SER A 82 -10.83 5.04 6.09
N PRO A 83 -10.25 4.04 5.42
CA PRO A 83 -10.66 3.70 4.06
C PRO A 83 -11.84 2.73 4.03
N ILE A 84 -13.02 3.24 4.36
CA ILE A 84 -14.24 2.44 4.37
C ILE A 84 -14.71 2.24 2.93
N ASP A 85 -14.81 0.96 2.52
CA ASP A 85 -15.22 0.58 1.16
C ASP A 85 -14.30 1.12 0.07
N TYR A 86 -13.02 1.25 0.37
CA TYR A 86 -12.00 1.51 -0.62
C TYR A 86 -11.41 0.18 -1.08
N ILE A 87 -11.23 0.02 -2.38
CA ILE A 87 -10.71 -1.21 -2.97
C ILE A 87 -9.52 -0.87 -3.85
N ALA A 88 -8.38 -1.46 -3.55
CA ALA A 88 -7.15 -1.21 -4.30
C ALA A 88 -6.97 -2.23 -5.42
N SER A 89 -6.34 -1.77 -6.50
CA SER A 89 -5.95 -2.63 -7.61
C SER A 89 -4.94 -3.68 -7.16
N THR A 90 -4.98 -4.85 -7.79
CA THR A 90 -3.98 -5.89 -7.55
C THR A 90 -2.57 -5.45 -7.94
N LYS A 91 -2.46 -4.38 -8.71
CA LYS A 91 -1.17 -3.82 -9.10
C LYS A 91 -0.53 -2.98 -8.01
N LEU A 92 -1.25 -2.71 -6.93
CA LEU A 92 -0.72 -2.00 -5.77
C LEU A 92 -0.39 -3.01 -4.68
N MET A 93 0.82 -2.90 -4.14
CA MET A 93 1.19 -3.66 -2.95
C MET A 93 0.64 -2.93 -1.73
N VAL A 94 0.00 -3.66 -0.83
CA VAL A 94 -0.46 -3.11 0.45
C VAL A 94 0.55 -3.52 1.50
N ILE A 95 1.26 -2.56 2.07
CA ILE A 95 2.31 -2.81 3.04
C ILE A 95 1.82 -2.36 4.41
N ARG A 96 1.90 -3.24 5.39
CA ARG A 96 1.45 -2.96 6.76
C ARG A 96 2.60 -3.12 7.73
N ALA A 97 2.86 -2.08 8.50
CA ALA A 97 3.90 -2.11 9.51
C ALA A 97 3.57 -3.11 10.61
N LYS A 98 4.59 -3.78 11.12
CA LYS A 98 4.46 -4.55 12.36
C LYS A 98 4.63 -3.57 13.50
N LYS A 99 3.52 -3.12 14.06
CA LYS A 99 3.50 -1.96 14.96
C LYS A 99 4.26 -2.17 16.27
N ASP A 100 4.49 -3.40 16.66
CA ASP A 100 5.31 -3.71 17.81
C ASP A 100 6.81 -3.61 17.51
N VAL A 101 7.17 -3.46 16.24
CA VAL A 101 8.57 -3.36 15.82
C VAL A 101 8.89 -1.96 15.31
N VAL A 102 7.97 -1.35 14.53
CA VAL A 102 8.21 -0.06 13.89
C VAL A 102 6.90 0.69 13.77
N SER A 103 6.94 2.02 13.90
CA SER A 103 5.75 2.82 13.66
C SER A 103 5.46 2.90 12.16
N PRO A 104 4.17 2.93 11.77
CA PRO A 104 3.82 3.03 10.36
C PRO A 104 4.41 4.26 9.66
N LYS A 105 4.44 5.41 10.34
CA LYS A 105 5.00 6.62 9.75
C LYS A 105 6.50 6.53 9.55
N TYR A 106 7.20 5.92 10.50
CA TYR A 106 8.64 5.75 10.35
C TYR A 106 8.93 4.81 9.17
N LEU A 107 8.18 3.71 9.08
CA LEU A 107 8.31 2.81 7.94
C LEU A 107 8.05 3.55 6.63
N TYR A 108 7.03 4.39 6.60
CA TYR A 108 6.72 5.13 5.40
C TYR A 108 7.88 6.06 4.99
N TYR A 109 8.45 6.79 5.95
CA TYR A 109 9.59 7.65 5.66
C TYR A 109 10.79 6.86 5.17
N PHE A 110 11.00 5.68 5.71
CA PHE A 110 12.07 4.81 5.25
C PHE A 110 11.81 4.35 3.82
N LEU A 111 10.59 3.90 3.53
CA LEU A 111 10.27 3.33 2.23
C LEU A 111 10.22 4.36 1.11
N LYS A 112 9.97 5.63 1.42
CA LYS A 112 9.89 6.63 0.37
C LYS A 112 11.28 7.09 -0.10
N ASN A 113 12.34 6.70 0.58
CA ASN A 113 13.69 7.00 0.15
C ASN A 113 14.06 6.10 -1.03
N SER A 114 14.78 6.66 -2.00
CA SER A 114 15.08 5.94 -3.22
C SER A 114 15.89 4.66 -2.97
N SER A 115 16.68 4.62 -1.92
CA SER A 115 17.52 3.46 -1.63
C SER A 115 16.72 2.24 -1.21
N THR A 116 15.44 2.39 -0.88
CA THR A 116 14.63 1.28 -0.41
C THR A 116 13.88 0.57 -1.52
N VAL A 117 13.95 1.05 -2.76
CA VAL A 117 13.21 0.45 -3.86
C VAL A 117 13.62 -1.01 -4.06
N ALA A 118 14.93 -1.29 -4.03
CA ALA A 118 15.41 -2.66 -4.20
C ALA A 118 14.91 -3.58 -3.09
N GLU A 119 14.84 -3.07 -1.86
CA GLU A 119 14.36 -3.86 -0.74
C GLU A 119 12.87 -4.17 -0.88
N LEU A 120 12.10 -3.23 -1.40
CA LEU A 120 10.68 -3.46 -1.65
C LEU A 120 10.47 -4.51 -2.74
N GLN A 121 11.29 -4.47 -3.77
CA GLN A 121 11.23 -5.47 -4.82
C GLN A 121 11.56 -6.86 -4.27
N LEU A 122 12.56 -6.94 -3.41
CA LEU A 122 12.93 -8.21 -2.79
C LEU A 122 11.78 -8.74 -1.92
N LEU A 123 11.12 -7.85 -1.19
CA LEU A 123 9.98 -8.25 -0.39
C LEU A 123 8.86 -8.82 -1.26
N ALA A 124 8.58 -8.19 -2.39
CA ALA A 124 7.55 -8.68 -3.31
C ALA A 124 7.92 -10.05 -3.86
N GLU A 125 9.19 -10.26 -4.22
CA GLU A 125 9.65 -11.53 -4.76
C GLU A 125 9.56 -12.66 -3.74
N THR A 126 9.90 -12.37 -2.49
CA THR A 126 9.88 -13.41 -1.47
C THR A 126 8.48 -13.79 -1.04
N ARG A 127 7.50 -13.00 -1.38
CA ARG A 127 6.12 -13.29 -1.01
C ARG A 127 5.34 -13.98 -2.11
N SER A 128 5.87 -14.03 -3.28
CA SER A 128 5.19 -14.67 -4.41
C SER A 128 5.19 -16.19 -4.33
#